data_6819b25da122038ca6159fefb6aed283
#
_entry.id   6819b25da122038ca6159fefb6aed283
#
_cell.length_a   1.000
_cell.length_b   1.000
_cell.length_c   1.000
_cell.angle_alpha   90.00
_cell.angle_beta   90.00
_cell.angle_gamma   90.00
#
_symmetry.space_group_name_H-M   'P 1'
#
loop_
_entity.id
_entity.type
_entity.pdbx_description
1 polymer ?
#
loop_
_entity_poly.entity_id
_entity_poly.type
_entity_poly.pdbx_seq_one_letter_code
_entity_poly.pdbx_strand_id
1 'polypeptide(L)'
;VYTGEAVMPEHTVTLGGRSLVEGTDYRADFSNNVNVTDGAVLTITGMGNYSGSTTARFKISPRKLTDADITVAPARYTGKALTPAVMVVLGGVTLVEDVDYTVDYSDNVNVTTATEKASVTITGTGNYTGTAVEEFDITARDISLAEIKSIDAQSYTGNPVTPKLTVTDGQNELVEGRDYTVSYRNNTSVTTSAVVEVTGKGNYTGTASRTFVIGGADIADAEITGIREIVPYTGREITFAGLKVMYGDELLVNGRDY
;
A
#
# COMPACT_ATOMS: atom_id res chain seq x y z
N VAL A 1 29.10 25.89 9.38
CA VAL A 1 28.12 24.84 9.05
C VAL A 1 28.87 23.62 8.55
N TYR A 2 28.40 22.44 8.85
CA TYR A 2 28.93 21.16 8.32
C TYR A 2 28.86 21.15 6.77
N THR A 3 29.97 20.72 6.16
CA THR A 3 30.11 20.67 4.69
C THR A 3 30.45 19.28 4.16
N GLY A 4 30.78 18.33 5.04
CA GLY A 4 31.35 17.03 4.71
C GLY A 4 32.87 17.02 4.67
N GLU A 5 33.48 18.20 4.64
CA GLU A 5 34.94 18.41 4.59
C GLU A 5 35.44 19.14 5.84
N ALA A 6 36.75 19.19 6.00
CA ALA A 6 37.37 19.95 7.09
C ALA A 6 37.03 21.45 7.00
N VAL A 7 36.41 21.98 8.04
CA VAL A 7 36.05 23.40 8.14
C VAL A 7 37.23 24.17 8.70
N MET A 8 37.77 25.08 7.90
CA MET A 8 38.87 25.96 8.24
C MET A 8 38.42 27.42 8.14
N PRO A 9 37.82 28.01 9.19
CA PRO A 9 37.37 29.38 9.16
C PRO A 9 38.51 30.38 8.95
N GLU A 10 38.23 31.45 8.21
CA GLU A 10 39.13 32.57 8.12
C GLU A 10 39.47 33.11 9.52
N HIS A 11 40.71 33.43 9.76
CA HIS A 11 41.19 33.92 11.05
C HIS A 11 42.29 34.99 10.89
N THR A 12 42.44 35.79 11.89
CA THR A 12 43.50 36.82 11.99
C THR A 12 44.19 36.67 13.32
N VAL A 13 45.51 36.74 13.29
CA VAL A 13 46.35 36.67 14.50
C VAL A 13 47.03 38.01 14.71
N THR A 14 46.89 38.58 15.91
CA THR A 14 47.50 39.86 16.27
C THR A 14 48.29 39.74 17.59
N LEU A 15 49.41 40.39 17.67
CA LEU A 15 50.20 40.50 18.92
C LEU A 15 50.64 41.95 19.12
N GLY A 16 50.26 42.54 20.26
CA GLY A 16 50.57 43.93 20.57
C GLY A 16 50.07 44.97 19.55
N GLY A 17 48.87 44.66 18.92
CA GLY A 17 48.30 45.51 17.90
C GLY A 17 48.86 45.33 16.46
N ARG A 18 49.85 44.47 16.29
CA ARG A 18 50.44 44.13 14.98
C ARG A 18 49.80 42.84 14.46
N SER A 19 49.35 42.82 13.19
CA SER A 19 48.92 41.60 12.50
C SER A 19 50.14 40.73 12.16
N LEU A 20 50.04 39.45 12.42
CA LEU A 20 51.03 38.41 12.11
C LEU A 20 50.68 37.75 10.78
N VAL A 21 51.68 37.21 10.07
CA VAL A 21 51.56 36.58 8.76
C VAL A 21 51.70 35.06 8.91
N GLU A 22 50.70 34.32 8.46
CA GLU A 22 50.74 32.86 8.42
C GLU A 22 51.86 32.35 7.52
N GLY A 23 52.54 31.27 7.93
CA GLY A 23 53.67 30.71 7.21
C GLY A 23 55.02 31.45 7.43
N THR A 24 54.97 32.67 8.05
CA THR A 24 56.17 33.46 8.39
C THR A 24 56.28 33.64 9.90
N ASP A 25 55.24 34.17 10.50
CA ASP A 25 55.23 34.50 11.91
C ASP A 25 54.54 33.39 12.76
N TYR A 26 53.64 32.61 12.16
CA TYR A 26 52.95 31.51 12.83
C TYR A 26 52.51 30.44 11.83
N ARG A 27 52.14 29.26 12.35
CA ARG A 27 51.45 28.16 11.68
C ARG A 27 50.09 27.97 12.36
N ALA A 28 49.05 27.73 11.53
CA ALA A 28 47.70 27.36 11.97
C ALA A 28 47.45 25.87 11.75
N ASP A 29 46.97 25.18 12.77
CA ASP A 29 46.57 23.77 12.73
C ASP A 29 45.14 23.66 13.24
N PHE A 30 44.27 22.93 12.49
CA PHE A 30 42.90 22.69 12.86
C PHE A 30 42.71 21.25 13.33
N SER A 31 41.89 21.05 14.34
CA SER A 31 41.52 19.72 14.83
C SER A 31 40.06 19.65 15.26
N ASN A 32 39.49 18.43 15.25
CA ASN A 32 38.06 18.21 15.52
C ASN A 32 37.16 19.10 14.65
N ASN A 33 37.54 19.31 13.39
CA ASN A 33 36.96 20.34 12.51
C ASN A 33 36.23 19.77 11.29
N VAL A 34 35.78 18.49 11.32
CA VAL A 34 35.02 17.88 10.24
C VAL A 34 33.54 17.79 10.62
N ASN A 35 33.22 17.17 11.76
CA ASN A 35 31.83 16.92 12.17
C ASN A 35 31.27 18.07 13.02
N VAL A 36 29.94 18.06 13.16
CA VAL A 36 29.22 18.97 14.09
C VAL A 36 29.79 18.87 15.47
N THR A 37 30.21 20.00 16.02
CA THR A 37 30.81 20.09 17.35
C THR A 37 30.83 21.52 17.86
N ASP A 38 30.78 21.70 19.18
CA ASP A 38 31.09 22.98 19.85
C ASP A 38 32.57 23.12 20.21
N GLY A 39 33.38 22.11 19.93
CA GLY A 39 34.76 21.98 20.39
C GLY A 39 35.81 21.82 19.29
N ALA A 40 35.55 22.32 18.07
CA ALA A 40 36.60 22.43 17.05
C ALA A 40 37.68 23.41 17.51
N VAL A 41 38.95 23.13 17.23
CA VAL A 41 40.08 23.89 17.76
C VAL A 41 40.96 24.36 16.64
N LEU A 42 41.28 25.64 16.65
CA LEU A 42 42.40 26.24 15.94
C LEU A 42 43.61 26.40 16.90
N THR A 43 44.76 25.82 16.57
CA THR A 43 46.01 25.99 17.29
C THR A 43 46.95 26.86 16.46
N ILE A 44 47.37 27.98 17.06
CA ILE A 44 48.38 28.86 16.49
C ILE A 44 49.71 28.56 17.17
N THR A 45 50.73 28.24 16.37
CA THR A 45 52.09 28.00 16.85
C THR A 45 53.06 29.03 16.28
N GLY A 46 53.76 29.79 17.13
CA GLY A 46 54.72 30.80 16.70
C GLY A 46 55.86 30.22 15.87
N MET A 47 56.31 31.03 14.89
CA MET A 47 57.44 30.71 14.00
C MET A 47 58.37 31.93 13.84
N GLY A 48 59.58 31.72 13.38
CA GLY A 48 60.55 32.79 13.13
C GLY A 48 60.94 33.54 14.40
N ASN A 49 60.48 34.76 14.53
CA ASN A 49 60.76 35.60 15.72
C ASN A 49 59.75 35.36 16.87
N TYR A 50 58.80 34.46 16.68
CA TYR A 50 57.76 34.14 17.68
C TYR A 50 57.85 32.69 18.12
N SER A 51 57.50 32.42 19.37
CA SER A 51 57.53 31.09 19.95
C SER A 51 56.28 30.83 20.80
N GLY A 52 56.06 29.56 21.19
CA GLY A 52 54.91 29.14 21.98
C GLY A 52 53.68 28.86 21.13
N SER A 53 52.57 28.54 21.79
CA SER A 53 51.28 28.25 21.11
C SER A 53 50.09 28.78 21.89
N THR A 54 49.01 29.05 21.16
CA THR A 54 47.70 29.40 21.73
C THR A 54 46.61 28.73 20.94
N THR A 55 45.43 28.59 21.55
CA THR A 55 44.29 27.93 20.89
C THR A 55 43.03 28.81 20.94
N ALA A 56 42.21 28.67 19.89
CA ALA A 56 40.86 29.20 19.84
C ALA A 56 39.87 28.07 19.53
N ARG A 57 38.66 28.14 20.09
CA ARG A 57 37.60 27.19 19.80
C ARG A 57 36.58 27.82 18.86
N PHE A 58 36.02 26.99 18.01
CA PHE A 58 34.90 27.38 17.16
C PHE A 58 33.85 26.27 17.06
N LYS A 59 32.64 26.63 16.63
CA LYS A 59 31.52 25.71 16.51
C LYS A 59 31.30 25.36 15.03
N ILE A 60 31.00 24.09 14.78
CA ILE A 60 30.47 23.60 13.51
C ILE A 60 28.99 23.23 13.76
N SER A 61 28.07 23.98 13.18
CA SER A 61 26.64 23.74 13.26
C SER A 61 26.17 22.73 12.22
N PRO A 62 25.11 21.99 12.50
CA PRO A 62 24.57 21.03 11.53
C PRO A 62 24.07 21.71 10.25
N ARG A 63 24.06 20.97 9.16
CA ARG A 63 23.50 21.37 7.88
C ARG A 63 21.99 21.06 7.86
N LYS A 64 21.19 22.00 7.36
CA LYS A 64 19.74 21.82 7.27
C LYS A 64 19.36 20.95 6.07
N LEU A 65 18.28 20.15 6.19
CA LEU A 65 17.71 19.34 5.12
C LEU A 65 16.77 20.11 4.18
N THR A 66 16.57 21.43 4.36
CA THR A 66 15.59 22.23 3.60
C THR A 66 15.76 22.21 2.09
N ASP A 67 16.98 21.95 1.60
CA ASP A 67 17.29 21.93 0.17
C ASP A 67 17.65 20.51 -0.32
N ALA A 68 17.19 19.48 0.39
CA ALA A 68 17.43 18.11 0.01
C ALA A 68 16.45 17.67 -1.10
N ASP A 69 16.99 17.00 -2.11
CA ASP A 69 16.20 16.27 -3.10
C ASP A 69 15.79 14.93 -2.51
N ILE A 70 14.49 14.71 -2.37
CA ILE A 70 13.93 13.49 -1.78
C ILE A 70 13.17 12.71 -2.85
N THR A 71 13.45 11.42 -2.94
CA THR A 71 12.73 10.51 -3.84
C THR A 71 12.22 9.32 -3.05
N VAL A 72 10.92 9.02 -3.17
CA VAL A 72 10.27 7.86 -2.55
C VAL A 72 9.98 6.81 -3.62
N ALA A 73 10.30 5.55 -3.34
CA ALA A 73 10.04 4.46 -4.27
C ALA A 73 8.52 4.24 -4.47
N PRO A 74 8.09 3.77 -5.67
CA PRO A 74 6.69 3.44 -5.91
C PRO A 74 6.16 2.41 -4.91
N ALA A 75 4.93 2.62 -4.43
CA ALA A 75 4.27 1.73 -3.48
C ALA A 75 2.97 1.15 -4.06
N ARG A 76 2.66 -0.09 -3.69
CA ARG A 76 1.42 -0.78 -4.04
C ARG A 76 0.78 -1.35 -2.78
N TYR A 77 -0.54 -1.27 -2.69
CA TYR A 77 -1.31 -1.80 -1.58
C TYR A 77 -1.00 -3.29 -1.29
N THR A 78 -0.78 -3.59 -0.01
CA THR A 78 -0.49 -4.96 0.48
C THR A 78 -1.40 -5.39 1.64
N GLY A 79 -2.28 -4.50 2.11
CA GLY A 79 -3.07 -4.68 3.34
C GLY A 79 -2.33 -4.37 4.63
N LYS A 80 -1.09 -3.91 4.56
CA LYS A 80 -0.25 -3.54 5.71
C LYS A 80 0.38 -2.18 5.49
N ALA A 81 0.87 -1.56 6.56
CA ALA A 81 1.65 -0.33 6.47
C ALA A 81 2.87 -0.53 5.55
N LEU A 82 3.09 0.42 4.64
CA LEU A 82 4.14 0.41 3.64
C LEU A 82 5.25 1.37 4.04
N THR A 83 6.48 0.93 3.92
CA THR A 83 7.68 1.72 4.17
C THR A 83 8.56 1.69 2.92
N PRO A 84 8.16 2.40 1.83
CA PRO A 84 8.95 2.43 0.61
C PRO A 84 10.32 3.06 0.86
N ALA A 85 11.34 2.60 0.13
CA ALA A 85 12.67 3.16 0.25
C ALA A 85 12.69 4.65 -0.10
N VAL A 86 13.40 5.42 0.72
CA VAL A 86 13.62 6.86 0.54
C VAL A 86 15.08 7.10 0.17
N MET A 87 15.29 7.92 -0.83
CA MET A 87 16.62 8.42 -1.19
C MET A 87 16.66 9.92 -0.94
N VAL A 88 17.62 10.37 -0.12
CA VAL A 88 17.81 11.78 0.22
C VAL A 88 19.18 12.23 -0.32
N VAL A 89 19.18 13.26 -1.15
CA VAL A 89 20.39 13.84 -1.73
C VAL A 89 20.48 15.30 -1.35
N LEU A 90 21.60 15.73 -0.75
CA LEU A 90 21.82 17.13 -0.34
C LEU A 90 23.14 17.65 -0.88
N GLY A 91 23.06 18.58 -1.82
CA GLY A 91 24.24 19.16 -2.46
C GLY A 91 25.09 18.13 -3.20
N GLY A 92 24.47 17.14 -3.84
CA GLY A 92 25.13 16.07 -4.60
C GLY A 92 25.64 14.90 -3.75
N VAL A 93 25.41 14.93 -2.43
CA VAL A 93 25.78 13.85 -1.50
C VAL A 93 24.53 13.06 -1.14
N THR A 94 24.55 11.74 -1.37
CA THR A 94 23.47 10.83 -0.89
C THR A 94 23.67 10.60 0.60
N LEU A 95 22.65 10.91 1.37
CA LEU A 95 22.60 10.73 2.83
C LEU A 95 22.22 9.29 3.18
N VAL A 96 22.62 8.84 4.37
CA VAL A 96 22.44 7.47 4.86
C VAL A 96 21.38 7.47 5.96
N GLU A 97 20.33 6.67 5.77
CA GLU A 97 19.28 6.44 6.79
C GLU A 97 19.90 5.84 8.07
N ASP A 98 19.35 6.20 9.23
CA ASP A 98 19.83 5.87 10.58
C ASP A 98 21.21 6.44 10.96
N VAL A 99 21.88 7.14 10.04
CA VAL A 99 23.15 7.85 10.29
C VAL A 99 22.96 9.35 10.17
N ASP A 100 22.47 9.79 9.02
CA ASP A 100 22.31 11.20 8.65
C ASP A 100 20.87 11.70 8.84
N TYR A 101 19.90 10.80 8.78
CA TYR A 101 18.48 11.09 8.97
C TYR A 101 17.73 9.85 9.45
N THR A 102 16.51 10.09 9.98
CA THR A 102 15.50 9.06 10.26
C THR A 102 14.22 9.34 9.47
N VAL A 103 13.40 8.31 9.25
CA VAL A 103 12.12 8.42 8.55
C VAL A 103 10.95 8.01 9.44
N ASP A 104 9.80 8.68 9.24
CA ASP A 104 8.51 8.32 9.83
C ASP A 104 7.41 8.43 8.78
N TYR A 105 6.55 7.41 8.69
CA TYR A 105 5.52 7.31 7.66
C TYR A 105 4.13 7.57 8.24
N SER A 106 3.29 8.26 7.46
CA SER A 106 1.90 8.53 7.80
C SER A 106 0.99 8.20 6.62
N ASP A 107 -0.26 7.78 6.92
CA ASP A 107 -1.30 7.42 5.95
C ASP A 107 -0.87 6.37 4.91
N ASN A 108 0.07 5.52 5.30
CA ASN A 108 0.83 4.60 4.44
C ASN A 108 0.22 3.20 4.31
N VAL A 109 -1.09 3.03 4.54
CA VAL A 109 -1.78 1.72 4.48
C VAL A 109 -2.65 1.59 3.24
N ASN A 110 -3.53 2.55 2.99
CA ASN A 110 -4.55 2.48 1.95
C ASN A 110 -4.10 3.15 0.65
N VAL A 111 -4.77 2.77 -0.44
CA VAL A 111 -4.62 3.44 -1.74
C VAL A 111 -4.89 4.92 -1.59
N THR A 112 -4.00 5.72 -2.15
CA THR A 112 -4.08 7.19 -2.10
C THR A 112 -5.00 7.74 -3.18
N THR A 113 -5.47 8.96 -2.96
CA THR A 113 -6.26 9.73 -3.92
C THR A 113 -5.51 11.01 -4.32
N ALA A 114 -6.09 11.83 -5.16
CA ALA A 114 -5.49 13.13 -5.52
C ALA A 114 -5.35 14.07 -4.31
N THR A 115 -6.19 13.91 -3.28
CA THR A 115 -6.27 14.80 -2.11
C THR A 115 -5.85 14.14 -0.80
N GLU A 116 -5.71 12.82 -0.78
CA GLU A 116 -5.32 12.03 0.40
C GLU A 116 -4.09 11.21 0.03
N LYS A 117 -2.91 11.77 0.33
CA LYS A 117 -1.61 11.19 0.04
C LYS A 117 -1.03 10.51 1.28
N ALA A 118 -0.25 9.49 1.05
CA ALA A 118 0.68 9.00 2.06
C ALA A 118 1.88 9.95 2.14
N SER A 119 2.52 10.03 3.27
CA SER A 119 3.68 10.89 3.45
C SER A 119 4.79 10.21 4.25
N VAL A 120 6.01 10.66 4.02
CA VAL A 120 7.18 10.34 4.82
C VAL A 120 7.80 11.62 5.35
N THR A 121 8.06 11.65 6.64
CA THR A 121 8.79 12.73 7.31
C THR A 121 10.24 12.28 7.50
N ILE A 122 11.17 13.05 6.95
CA ILE A 122 12.61 12.87 7.08
C ILE A 122 13.12 13.84 8.14
N THR A 123 13.80 13.34 9.16
CA THR A 123 14.36 14.14 10.25
C THR A 123 15.88 14.01 10.28
N GLY A 124 16.61 15.11 10.09
CA GLY A 124 18.07 15.12 10.11
C GLY A 124 18.64 14.80 11.50
N THR A 125 19.72 14.01 11.51
CA THR A 125 20.44 13.59 12.72
C THR A 125 21.94 13.82 12.55
N GLY A 126 22.69 13.82 13.66
CA GLY A 126 24.14 13.94 13.64
C GLY A 126 24.63 15.25 13.02
N ASN A 127 25.18 15.17 11.82
CA ASN A 127 25.68 16.31 11.06
C ASN A 127 24.59 17.11 10.34
N TYR A 128 23.35 16.63 10.37
CA TYR A 128 22.20 17.25 9.71
C TYR A 128 21.11 17.59 10.71
N THR A 129 20.21 18.52 10.32
CA THR A 129 19.12 19.00 11.19
C THR A 129 17.92 19.47 10.37
N GLY A 130 16.78 19.58 11.06
CA GLY A 130 15.52 19.99 10.46
C GLY A 130 14.73 18.80 9.93
N THR A 131 13.56 19.08 9.42
CA THR A 131 12.62 18.10 8.87
C THR A 131 12.26 18.46 7.43
N ALA A 132 12.03 17.45 6.60
CA ALA A 132 11.40 17.56 5.30
C ALA A 132 10.28 16.53 5.22
N VAL A 133 9.22 16.83 4.45
CA VAL A 133 8.08 15.92 4.24
C VAL A 133 7.93 15.72 2.75
N GLU A 134 7.82 14.46 2.33
CA GLU A 134 7.55 14.11 0.95
C GLU A 134 6.29 13.24 0.87
N GLU A 135 5.42 13.55 -0.10
CA GLU A 135 4.21 12.78 -0.36
C GLU A 135 4.49 11.68 -1.38
N PHE A 136 3.80 10.54 -1.23
CA PHE A 136 3.88 9.47 -2.22
C PHE A 136 2.53 8.80 -2.46
N ASP A 137 2.42 8.13 -3.60
CA ASP A 137 1.22 7.41 -3.98
C ASP A 137 1.30 5.92 -3.66
N ILE A 138 0.19 5.39 -3.14
CA ILE A 138 -0.05 3.96 -3.00
C ILE A 138 -1.06 3.55 -4.06
N THR A 139 -0.62 2.72 -5.00
CA THR A 139 -1.46 2.23 -6.10
C THR A 139 -2.29 1.01 -5.69
N ALA A 140 -3.48 0.85 -6.30
CA ALA A 140 -4.36 -0.26 -6.04
C ALA A 140 -3.74 -1.61 -6.45
N ARG A 141 -4.13 -2.67 -5.75
CA ARG A 141 -3.76 -4.04 -6.06
C ARG A 141 -4.76 -4.64 -7.05
N ASP A 142 -4.29 -5.38 -8.04
CA ASP A 142 -5.14 -6.05 -9.01
C ASP A 142 -5.83 -7.26 -8.37
N ILE A 143 -7.18 -7.26 -8.38
CA ILE A 143 -8.00 -8.34 -7.82
C ILE A 143 -7.88 -9.64 -8.62
N SER A 144 -7.38 -9.61 -9.85
CA SER A 144 -7.09 -10.81 -10.63
C SER A 144 -6.05 -11.73 -9.97
N LEU A 145 -5.27 -11.18 -9.02
CA LEU A 145 -4.31 -11.94 -8.20
C LEU A 145 -4.97 -12.61 -6.98
N ALA A 146 -6.23 -12.27 -6.68
CA ALA A 146 -6.98 -12.89 -5.60
C ALA A 146 -7.58 -14.23 -6.05
N GLU A 147 -7.78 -15.13 -5.10
CA GLU A 147 -8.43 -16.42 -5.34
C GLU A 147 -9.92 -16.33 -4.99
N ILE A 148 -10.78 -16.59 -5.97
CA ILE A 148 -12.19 -16.91 -5.70
C ILE A 148 -12.24 -18.40 -5.38
N LYS A 149 -12.62 -18.77 -4.15
CA LYS A 149 -12.70 -20.19 -3.73
C LYS A 149 -13.71 -20.97 -4.57
N SER A 150 -13.58 -22.31 -4.60
CA SER A 150 -14.53 -23.15 -5.31
C SER A 150 -15.95 -22.93 -4.82
N ILE A 151 -16.87 -22.85 -5.76
CA ILE A 151 -18.30 -22.74 -5.50
C ILE A 151 -18.90 -24.13 -5.69
N ASP A 152 -19.55 -24.64 -4.67
CA ASP A 152 -20.25 -25.93 -4.75
C ASP A 152 -21.36 -25.87 -5.81
N ALA A 153 -21.73 -27.02 -6.37
CA ALA A 153 -22.84 -27.10 -7.30
C ALA A 153 -24.13 -26.57 -6.63
N GLN A 154 -24.81 -25.68 -7.33
CA GLN A 154 -26.07 -25.09 -6.92
C GLN A 154 -27.23 -25.85 -7.58
N SER A 155 -28.42 -25.83 -6.98
CA SER A 155 -29.62 -26.36 -7.61
C SER A 155 -30.38 -25.25 -8.34
N TYR A 156 -31.04 -25.59 -9.42
CA TYR A 156 -31.99 -24.72 -10.11
C TYR A 156 -33.14 -24.37 -9.15
N THR A 157 -33.53 -23.10 -9.10
CA THR A 157 -34.56 -22.58 -8.19
C THR A 157 -35.69 -21.84 -8.88
N GLY A 158 -35.67 -21.75 -10.23
CA GLY A 158 -36.55 -20.87 -10.98
C GLY A 158 -36.15 -19.38 -10.99
N ASN A 159 -35.23 -19.00 -10.12
CA ASN A 159 -34.75 -17.63 -9.92
C ASN A 159 -33.22 -17.54 -10.17
N PRO A 160 -32.66 -16.31 -10.36
CA PRO A 160 -31.21 -16.14 -10.48
C PRO A 160 -30.47 -16.72 -9.26
N VAL A 161 -29.54 -17.64 -9.50
CA VAL A 161 -28.71 -18.28 -8.47
C VAL A 161 -27.49 -17.41 -8.19
N THR A 162 -27.35 -16.94 -6.94
CA THR A 162 -26.29 -16.04 -6.50
C THR A 162 -25.56 -16.60 -5.28
N PRO A 163 -24.65 -17.59 -5.46
CA PRO A 163 -23.97 -18.21 -4.36
C PRO A 163 -23.07 -17.24 -3.60
N LYS A 164 -23.00 -17.40 -2.28
CA LYS A 164 -22.06 -16.64 -1.45
C LYS A 164 -20.62 -16.99 -1.84
N LEU A 165 -19.78 -15.95 -1.96
CA LEU A 165 -18.37 -16.12 -2.32
C LEU A 165 -17.46 -16.03 -1.11
N THR A 166 -16.34 -16.72 -1.23
CA THR A 166 -15.15 -16.47 -0.42
C THR A 166 -14.03 -16.06 -1.39
N VAL A 167 -13.55 -14.85 -1.25
CA VAL A 167 -12.46 -14.29 -2.06
C VAL A 167 -11.30 -13.98 -1.15
N THR A 168 -10.09 -14.46 -1.48
CA THR A 168 -8.91 -14.27 -0.64
C THR A 168 -7.74 -13.71 -1.42
N ASP A 169 -7.00 -12.77 -0.81
CA ASP A 169 -5.71 -12.30 -1.30
C ASP A 169 -4.62 -12.74 -0.33
N GLY A 170 -3.92 -13.82 -0.67
CA GLY A 170 -3.06 -14.54 0.24
C GLY A 170 -3.85 -15.10 1.42
N GLN A 171 -3.54 -14.66 2.64
CA GLN A 171 -4.26 -15.06 3.87
C GLN A 171 -5.40 -14.10 4.26
N ASN A 172 -5.58 -13.01 3.52
CA ASN A 172 -6.61 -12.02 3.84
C ASN A 172 -7.90 -12.35 3.09
N GLU A 173 -9.01 -12.52 3.82
CA GLU A 173 -10.34 -12.62 3.22
C GLU A 173 -10.83 -11.22 2.85
N LEU A 174 -11.24 -11.05 1.59
CA LEU A 174 -11.77 -9.82 1.06
C LEU A 174 -13.26 -9.68 1.37
N VAL A 175 -13.73 -8.46 1.58
CA VAL A 175 -15.10 -8.15 2.00
C VAL A 175 -15.87 -7.53 0.84
N GLU A 176 -16.97 -8.17 0.44
CA GLU A 176 -17.91 -7.61 -0.54
C GLU A 176 -18.43 -6.23 -0.09
N GLY A 177 -18.54 -5.31 -1.04
CA GLY A 177 -18.95 -3.93 -0.80
C GLY A 177 -17.82 -2.99 -0.36
N ARG A 178 -16.78 -3.51 0.30
CA ARG A 178 -15.57 -2.76 0.67
C ARG A 178 -14.44 -2.97 -0.34
N ASP A 179 -14.06 -4.21 -0.59
CA ASP A 179 -12.89 -4.59 -1.39
C ASP A 179 -13.26 -4.96 -2.83
N TYR A 180 -14.50 -5.40 -3.06
CA TYR A 180 -15.02 -5.76 -4.38
C TYR A 180 -16.55 -5.65 -4.46
N THR A 181 -17.06 -5.68 -5.67
CA THR A 181 -18.48 -5.89 -6.00
C THR A 181 -18.63 -7.17 -6.81
N VAL A 182 -19.84 -7.76 -6.82
CA VAL A 182 -20.13 -9.02 -7.48
C VAL A 182 -21.18 -8.84 -8.58
N SER A 183 -20.98 -9.52 -9.70
CA SER A 183 -21.99 -9.70 -10.74
C SER A 183 -22.05 -11.15 -11.21
N TYR A 184 -23.21 -11.58 -11.70
CA TYR A 184 -23.45 -12.93 -12.17
C TYR A 184 -23.93 -12.92 -13.61
N ARG A 185 -23.55 -13.95 -14.36
CA ARG A 185 -24.01 -14.17 -15.74
C ARG A 185 -24.35 -15.64 -15.95
N ASN A 186 -25.32 -15.92 -16.82
CA ASN A 186 -25.77 -17.27 -17.14
C ASN A 186 -26.16 -18.08 -15.88
N ASN A 187 -26.83 -17.41 -14.92
CA ASN A 187 -27.11 -17.96 -13.60
C ASN A 187 -28.60 -18.21 -13.32
N THR A 188 -29.42 -18.35 -14.38
CA THR A 188 -30.89 -18.53 -14.26
C THR A 188 -31.39 -19.90 -14.71
N SER A 189 -30.55 -20.69 -15.38
CA SER A 189 -30.90 -22.00 -15.91
C SER A 189 -29.87 -23.06 -15.58
N VAL A 190 -30.23 -24.31 -15.70
CA VAL A 190 -29.32 -25.45 -15.57
C VAL A 190 -28.15 -25.28 -16.52
N THR A 191 -26.94 -25.25 -15.99
CA THR A 191 -25.73 -25.03 -16.77
C THR A 191 -24.47 -25.45 -16.01
N THR A 192 -23.42 -25.80 -16.72
CA THR A 192 -22.06 -26.03 -16.17
C THR A 192 -21.18 -24.79 -16.31
N SER A 193 -21.72 -23.67 -16.82
CA SER A 193 -20.96 -22.48 -17.19
C SER A 193 -21.59 -21.16 -16.69
N ALA A 194 -22.34 -21.21 -15.59
CA ALA A 194 -22.69 -20.00 -14.86
C ALA A 194 -21.41 -19.27 -14.42
N VAL A 195 -21.39 -17.95 -14.49
CA VAL A 195 -20.19 -17.13 -14.18
C VAL A 195 -20.49 -16.18 -13.06
N VAL A 196 -19.60 -16.12 -12.09
CA VAL A 196 -19.48 -15.01 -11.16
C VAL A 196 -18.27 -14.17 -11.55
N GLU A 197 -18.44 -12.86 -11.51
CA GLU A 197 -17.36 -11.88 -11.71
C GLU A 197 -17.29 -10.95 -10.52
N VAL A 198 -16.09 -10.78 -9.98
CA VAL A 198 -15.79 -9.80 -8.94
C VAL A 198 -15.03 -8.64 -9.55
N THR A 199 -15.42 -7.41 -9.20
CA THR A 199 -14.76 -6.18 -9.63
C THR A 199 -14.15 -5.50 -8.42
N GLY A 200 -12.85 -5.23 -8.46
CA GLY A 200 -12.11 -4.57 -7.38
C GLY A 200 -12.66 -3.19 -7.05
N LYS A 201 -12.64 -2.84 -5.77
CA LYS A 201 -13.10 -1.58 -5.19
C LYS A 201 -12.17 -1.12 -4.08
N GLY A 202 -12.07 0.19 -3.86
CA GLY A 202 -11.23 0.76 -2.80
C GLY A 202 -9.75 0.47 -3.03
N ASN A 203 -9.18 -0.42 -2.23
CA ASN A 203 -7.77 -0.80 -2.33
C ASN A 203 -7.48 -1.80 -3.46
N TYR A 204 -8.51 -2.27 -4.18
CA TYR A 204 -8.38 -3.21 -5.28
C TYR A 204 -8.92 -2.61 -6.59
N THR A 205 -8.37 -3.07 -7.70
CA THR A 205 -8.77 -2.71 -9.07
C THR A 205 -8.84 -3.95 -9.96
N GLY A 206 -9.36 -3.80 -11.19
CA GLY A 206 -9.47 -4.91 -12.14
C GLY A 206 -10.63 -5.84 -11.84
N THR A 207 -10.64 -7.01 -12.48
CA THR A 207 -11.69 -8.02 -12.37
C THR A 207 -11.11 -9.42 -12.26
N ALA A 208 -11.84 -10.31 -11.57
CA ALA A 208 -11.59 -11.75 -11.58
C ALA A 208 -12.91 -12.49 -11.75
N SER A 209 -12.91 -13.66 -12.35
CA SER A 209 -14.12 -14.45 -12.56
C SER A 209 -13.92 -15.92 -12.28
N ARG A 210 -15.02 -16.60 -11.93
CA ARG A 210 -15.05 -18.05 -11.75
C ARG A 210 -16.36 -18.61 -12.30
N THR A 211 -16.30 -19.81 -12.85
CA THR A 211 -17.49 -20.58 -13.25
C THR A 211 -18.01 -21.43 -12.12
N PHE A 212 -19.32 -21.68 -12.11
CA PHE A 212 -19.98 -22.61 -11.21
C PHE A 212 -21.08 -23.39 -11.94
N VAL A 213 -21.54 -24.47 -11.32
CA VAL A 213 -22.53 -25.38 -11.88
C VAL A 213 -23.90 -25.09 -11.24
N ILE A 214 -24.95 -25.06 -12.08
CA ILE A 214 -26.33 -25.12 -11.66
C ILE A 214 -26.91 -26.43 -12.18
N GLY A 215 -27.15 -27.38 -11.28
CA GLY A 215 -27.79 -28.66 -11.55
C GLY A 215 -29.32 -28.53 -11.64
N GLY A 216 -29.96 -29.56 -12.17
CA GLY A 216 -31.41 -29.63 -12.19
C GLY A 216 -32.00 -29.68 -10.78
N ALA A 217 -33.22 -29.18 -10.63
CA ALA A 217 -34.01 -29.37 -9.43
C ALA A 217 -34.50 -30.83 -9.34
N ASP A 218 -34.64 -31.35 -8.12
CA ASP A 218 -35.27 -32.66 -7.95
C ASP A 218 -36.77 -32.52 -8.09
N ILE A 219 -37.37 -33.21 -9.06
CA ILE A 219 -38.83 -33.19 -9.31
C ILE A 219 -39.60 -33.79 -8.12
N ALA A 220 -38.94 -34.57 -7.26
CA ALA A 220 -39.55 -35.10 -6.03
C ALA A 220 -40.00 -33.98 -5.07
N ASP A 221 -39.38 -32.81 -5.15
CA ASP A 221 -39.74 -31.64 -4.36
C ASP A 221 -40.90 -30.80 -4.97
N ALA A 222 -41.45 -31.21 -6.11
CA ALA A 222 -42.54 -30.51 -6.74
C ALA A 222 -43.89 -30.83 -6.06
N GLU A 223 -44.72 -29.80 -5.95
CA GLU A 223 -46.09 -29.94 -5.45
C GLU A 223 -47.05 -30.30 -6.61
N ILE A 224 -47.80 -31.36 -6.44
CA ILE A 224 -48.82 -31.78 -7.41
C ILE A 224 -50.19 -31.45 -6.88
N THR A 225 -50.95 -30.65 -7.61
CA THR A 225 -52.33 -30.27 -7.26
C THR A 225 -53.31 -30.61 -8.40
N GLY A 226 -54.61 -30.57 -8.13
CA GLY A 226 -55.67 -30.88 -9.13
C GLY A 226 -55.97 -32.36 -9.28
N ILE A 227 -55.37 -33.24 -8.46
CA ILE A 227 -55.73 -34.66 -8.35
C ILE A 227 -56.93 -34.76 -7.39
N ARG A 228 -57.96 -35.48 -7.78
CA ARG A 228 -59.09 -35.82 -6.89
C ARG A 228 -58.70 -37.01 -5.99
N GLU A 229 -58.96 -36.89 -4.72
CA GLU A 229 -58.68 -37.94 -3.72
C GLU A 229 -59.42 -39.24 -4.02
N ILE A 230 -60.66 -39.14 -4.54
CA ILE A 230 -61.51 -40.28 -4.92
C ILE A 230 -61.97 -40.10 -6.34
N VAL A 231 -61.70 -41.11 -7.16
CA VAL A 231 -62.12 -41.12 -8.57
C VAL A 231 -62.93 -42.39 -8.82
N PRO A 232 -64.20 -42.25 -9.31
CA PRO A 232 -65.02 -43.41 -9.64
C PRO A 232 -64.45 -44.21 -10.78
N TYR A 233 -64.58 -45.52 -10.74
CA TYR A 233 -64.19 -46.38 -11.86
C TYR A 233 -65.06 -46.11 -13.08
N THR A 234 -64.42 -45.82 -14.23
CA THR A 234 -65.09 -45.47 -15.46
C THR A 234 -64.95 -46.51 -16.57
N GLY A 235 -64.14 -47.56 -16.34
CA GLY A 235 -63.80 -48.54 -17.39
C GLY A 235 -62.90 -47.98 -18.49
N ARG A 236 -62.39 -46.73 -18.36
CA ARG A 236 -61.53 -46.02 -19.33
C ARG A 236 -60.39 -45.36 -18.55
N GLU A 237 -59.37 -44.91 -19.28
CA GLU A 237 -58.29 -44.10 -18.77
C GLU A 237 -58.87 -42.83 -18.10
N ILE A 238 -58.35 -42.49 -16.95
CA ILE A 238 -58.74 -41.34 -16.15
C ILE A 238 -57.63 -40.29 -16.27
N THR A 239 -57.97 -39.14 -16.81
CA THR A 239 -57.07 -37.97 -16.95
C THR A 239 -57.58 -36.82 -16.07
N PHE A 240 -56.66 -36.02 -15.52
CA PHE A 240 -56.98 -34.85 -14.73
C PHE A 240 -56.69 -33.58 -15.50
N ALA A 241 -57.76 -32.95 -16.04
CA ALA A 241 -57.63 -31.71 -16.82
C ALA A 241 -57.13 -30.50 -16.04
N GLY A 242 -57.18 -30.58 -14.68
CA GLY A 242 -56.71 -29.50 -13.78
C GLY A 242 -55.40 -29.80 -13.08
N LEU A 243 -54.68 -30.83 -13.51
CA LEU A 243 -53.37 -31.16 -12.93
C LEU A 243 -52.39 -30.00 -13.06
N LYS A 244 -51.79 -29.61 -11.95
CA LYS A 244 -50.70 -28.63 -11.91
C LYS A 244 -49.53 -29.23 -11.14
N VAL A 245 -48.33 -29.11 -11.67
CA VAL A 245 -47.08 -29.46 -11.04
C VAL A 245 -46.32 -28.17 -10.80
N MET A 246 -46.08 -27.84 -9.56
CA MET A 246 -45.42 -26.59 -9.17
C MET A 246 -44.06 -26.91 -8.51
N TYR A 247 -43.02 -26.17 -8.87
CA TYR A 247 -41.75 -26.17 -8.18
C TYR A 247 -41.51 -24.76 -7.64
N GLY A 248 -41.68 -24.57 -6.33
CA GLY A 248 -41.79 -23.25 -5.74
C GLY A 248 -42.93 -22.48 -6.36
N ASP A 249 -42.65 -21.30 -6.91
CA ASP A 249 -43.65 -20.45 -7.62
C ASP A 249 -43.76 -20.73 -9.12
N GLU A 250 -42.95 -21.65 -9.66
CA GLU A 250 -42.95 -21.97 -11.10
C GLU A 250 -43.91 -23.11 -11.44
N LEU A 251 -44.81 -22.84 -12.44
CA LEU A 251 -45.68 -23.88 -13.01
C LEU A 251 -44.88 -24.67 -14.04
N LEU A 252 -44.66 -25.95 -13.77
CA LEU A 252 -43.98 -26.85 -14.70
C LEU A 252 -44.90 -27.30 -15.86
N VAL A 253 -44.31 -27.48 -17.04
CA VAL A 253 -45.00 -27.82 -18.27
C VAL A 253 -44.69 -29.27 -18.65
N ASN A 254 -45.76 -30.06 -18.81
CA ASN A 254 -45.64 -31.44 -19.25
C ASN A 254 -44.99 -31.54 -20.65
N GLY A 255 -44.04 -32.45 -20.82
CA GLY A 255 -43.27 -32.65 -22.03
C GLY A 255 -42.12 -31.69 -22.25
N ARG A 256 -41.96 -30.66 -21.35
CA ARG A 256 -40.80 -29.78 -21.27
C ARG A 256 -40.02 -29.97 -19.99
N ASP A 257 -40.70 -29.96 -18.87
CA ASP A 257 -40.06 -29.93 -17.54
C ASP A 257 -40.22 -31.28 -16.82
N TYR A 258 -41.19 -32.08 -17.18
CA TYR A 258 -41.46 -33.46 -16.72
C TYR A 258 -42.17 -34.30 -17.73
#